data_7420f33f29aa82986282cfe8f4ee6af1
#
_entry.id   7420f33f29aa82986282cfe8f4ee6af1
#
_cell.length_a   1.000
_cell.length_b   1.000
_cell.length_c   1.000
_cell.angle_alpha   90.00
_cell.angle_beta   90.00
_cell.angle_gamma   90.00
#
_symmetry.space_group_name_H-M   'P 1'
#
loop_
_entity.id
_entity.type
_entity.pdbx_description
1 polymer ?
#
loop_
_entity_poly.entity_id
_entity_poly.type
_entity_poly.pdbx_seq_one_letter_code
_entity_poly.pdbx_strand_id
1 'polypeptide(L)'
;MSDQTTIALVTGASRGAGAGIARALGSHGCTVYITGRTRSGAQASATGTIDETAERVNDAGGQGIAVEVDHSDDDQVRALYERIRSEQGRLDILVNNAAIIRDEMMGRTKFWEEPLTVLDTLDVGLRSSYVATVYAAPLMLPQGRGLVAFSSSSGAVHYAFGPAYGVPKAGTDKMAADMAFDFREFGIAAVSIWMGSLLTDRVRKIVAANPDKFGHILKTAETPELTGHVIWALYNDPELMSVSGHTVIGAELAVKYGILDEGGRQPPSYRDLFDVHPHHQSTHVMR
;
A
#
# COMPACT_ATOMS: atom_id res chain seq x y z
N MET A 1 19.79 -11.52 -16.66
CA MET A 1 18.87 -11.42 -15.51
C MET A 1 18.22 -12.78 -15.37
N SER A 2 18.20 -13.42 -14.20
CA SER A 2 17.63 -14.74 -14.01
C SER A 2 16.13 -14.69 -14.30
N ASP A 3 15.61 -15.70 -15.03
CA ASP A 3 14.19 -15.93 -15.36
C ASP A 3 13.33 -16.25 -14.10
N GLN A 4 13.71 -15.72 -12.94
CA GLN A 4 13.05 -16.02 -11.70
C GLN A 4 11.88 -15.06 -11.45
N THR A 5 10.70 -15.62 -11.27
CA THR A 5 9.47 -14.88 -11.00
C THR A 5 9.60 -14.02 -9.73
N THR A 6 9.20 -12.76 -9.79
CA THR A 6 9.16 -11.86 -8.64
C THR A 6 8.04 -12.25 -7.68
N ILE A 7 8.35 -12.40 -6.39
CA ILE A 7 7.40 -12.75 -5.34
C ILE A 7 7.00 -11.48 -4.58
N ALA A 8 5.72 -11.15 -4.62
CA ALA A 8 5.16 -9.99 -3.95
C ALA A 8 4.13 -10.38 -2.89
N LEU A 9 4.05 -9.61 -1.81
CA LEU A 9 2.98 -9.68 -0.81
C LEU A 9 2.29 -8.33 -0.73
N VAL A 10 0.97 -8.31 -0.87
CA VAL A 10 0.14 -7.11 -0.68
C VAL A 10 -0.80 -7.35 0.50
N THR A 11 -0.61 -6.59 1.58
CA THR A 11 -1.46 -6.71 2.76
C THR A 11 -2.75 -5.91 2.59
N GLY A 12 -3.89 -6.43 3.10
CA GLY A 12 -5.18 -5.74 2.99
C GLY A 12 -5.68 -5.58 1.56
N ALA A 13 -5.53 -6.61 0.73
CA ALA A 13 -5.76 -6.56 -0.71
C ALA A 13 -7.08 -7.17 -1.19
N SER A 14 -8.10 -7.28 -0.33
CA SER A 14 -9.44 -7.76 -0.74
C SER A 14 -10.19 -6.75 -1.62
N ARG A 15 -9.80 -5.46 -1.59
CA ARG A 15 -10.47 -4.35 -2.30
C ARG A 15 -9.59 -3.10 -2.35
N GLY A 16 -10.11 -2.05 -3.03
CA GLY A 16 -9.52 -0.71 -3.01
C GLY A 16 -8.07 -0.67 -3.50
N ALA A 17 -7.22 0.09 -2.82
CA ALA A 17 -5.81 0.26 -3.17
C ALA A 17 -5.07 -1.08 -3.30
N GLY A 18 -5.19 -1.93 -2.26
CA GLY A 18 -4.50 -3.22 -2.23
C GLY A 18 -4.86 -4.15 -3.38
N ALA A 19 -6.15 -4.22 -3.76
CA ALA A 19 -6.58 -5.03 -4.89
C ALA A 19 -6.03 -4.51 -6.23
N GLY A 20 -6.04 -3.19 -6.44
CA GLY A 20 -5.45 -2.60 -7.64
C GLY A 20 -3.94 -2.78 -7.71
N ILE A 21 -3.23 -2.55 -6.60
CA ILE A 21 -1.78 -2.80 -6.51
C ILE A 21 -1.46 -4.26 -6.84
N ALA A 22 -2.19 -5.21 -6.23
CA ALA A 22 -1.98 -6.64 -6.50
C ALA A 22 -2.19 -6.99 -7.98
N ARG A 23 -3.28 -6.49 -8.59
CA ARG A 23 -3.56 -6.68 -10.02
C ARG A 23 -2.46 -6.11 -10.91
N ALA A 24 -2.01 -4.89 -10.61
CA ALA A 24 -0.93 -4.26 -11.38
C ALA A 24 0.39 -5.05 -11.28
N LEU A 25 0.77 -5.54 -10.10
CA LEU A 25 1.93 -6.42 -9.94
C LEU A 25 1.74 -7.73 -10.72
N GLY A 26 0.52 -8.30 -10.73
CA GLY A 26 0.18 -9.46 -11.55
C GLY A 26 0.38 -9.22 -13.03
N SER A 27 0.00 -8.05 -13.57
CA SER A 27 0.19 -7.71 -14.99
C SER A 27 1.67 -7.62 -15.42
N HIS A 28 2.57 -7.54 -14.44
CA HIS A 28 4.02 -7.64 -14.65
C HIS A 28 4.58 -9.07 -14.42
N GLY A 29 3.70 -10.08 -14.33
CA GLY A 29 4.09 -11.48 -14.19
C GLY A 29 4.52 -11.89 -12.76
N CYS A 30 4.21 -11.11 -11.74
CA CYS A 30 4.54 -11.46 -10.37
C CYS A 30 3.67 -12.61 -9.83
N THR A 31 4.24 -13.42 -8.93
CA THR A 31 3.44 -14.20 -7.98
C THR A 31 3.08 -13.29 -6.82
N VAL A 32 1.79 -13.07 -6.59
CA VAL A 32 1.29 -12.12 -5.61
C VAL A 32 0.50 -12.82 -4.51
N TYR A 33 1.00 -12.77 -3.28
CA TYR A 33 0.23 -13.13 -2.09
C TYR A 33 -0.72 -11.98 -1.73
N ILE A 34 -2.01 -12.30 -1.63
CA ILE A 34 -3.10 -11.36 -1.45
C ILE A 34 -3.74 -11.66 -0.10
N THR A 35 -3.63 -10.74 0.85
CA THR A 35 -4.13 -11.00 2.20
C THR A 35 -5.27 -10.07 2.60
N GLY A 36 -6.13 -10.58 3.47
CA GLY A 36 -7.28 -9.89 4.03
C GLY A 36 -8.22 -10.86 4.72
N ARG A 37 -9.25 -10.36 5.37
CA ARG A 37 -10.19 -11.15 6.17
C ARG A 37 -11.39 -11.69 5.37
N THR A 38 -11.67 -11.14 4.19
CA THR A 38 -12.89 -11.41 3.45
C THR A 38 -12.62 -12.39 2.32
N ARG A 39 -13.18 -13.59 2.41
CA ARG A 39 -13.18 -14.60 1.37
C ARG A 39 -14.51 -14.66 0.62
N SER A 40 -14.51 -15.32 -0.54
CA SER A 40 -15.72 -15.63 -1.29
C SER A 40 -16.61 -16.63 -0.50
N GLY A 41 -17.93 -16.47 -0.59
CA GLY A 41 -18.89 -17.35 0.10
C GLY A 41 -19.95 -16.58 0.87
N ALA A 42 -20.67 -17.27 1.79
CA ALA A 42 -21.83 -16.73 2.51
C ALA A 42 -21.55 -15.49 3.38
N GLN A 43 -20.30 -15.19 3.69
CA GLN A 43 -19.87 -14.01 4.45
C GLN A 43 -19.29 -12.90 3.54
N ALA A 44 -19.30 -13.06 2.23
CA ALA A 44 -18.82 -12.04 1.31
C ALA A 44 -19.68 -10.78 1.48
N SER A 45 -19.13 -9.78 2.13
CA SER A 45 -19.73 -8.44 2.08
C SER A 45 -19.63 -7.91 0.65
N ALA A 46 -20.61 -7.14 0.21
CA ALA A 46 -20.83 -6.72 -1.17
C ALA A 46 -19.68 -5.93 -1.89
N THR A 47 -18.44 -5.98 -1.42
CA THR A 47 -17.39 -5.03 -1.90
C THR A 47 -16.02 -5.63 -2.19
N GLY A 48 -15.90 -6.93 -2.47
CA GLY A 48 -14.67 -7.57 -2.91
C GLY A 48 -14.02 -8.49 -1.86
N THR A 49 -13.35 -9.51 -2.36
CA THR A 49 -12.72 -10.59 -1.59
C THR A 49 -11.27 -10.80 -2.04
N ILE A 50 -10.48 -11.48 -1.21
CA ILE A 50 -9.11 -11.86 -1.58
C ILE A 50 -9.10 -12.87 -2.74
N ASP A 51 -10.12 -13.72 -2.83
CA ASP A 51 -10.26 -14.70 -3.89
C ASP A 51 -10.53 -14.01 -5.25
N GLU A 52 -11.48 -13.05 -5.30
CA GLU A 52 -11.73 -12.24 -6.50
C GLU A 52 -10.48 -11.44 -6.92
N THR A 53 -9.70 -10.95 -5.96
CA THR A 53 -8.46 -10.25 -6.28
C THR A 53 -7.41 -11.22 -6.86
N ALA A 54 -7.31 -12.45 -6.32
CA ALA A 54 -6.42 -13.46 -6.86
C ALA A 54 -6.79 -13.85 -8.30
N GLU A 55 -8.08 -14.00 -8.60
CA GLU A 55 -8.58 -14.22 -9.97
C GLU A 55 -8.16 -13.07 -10.90
N ARG A 56 -8.36 -11.81 -10.47
CA ARG A 56 -7.95 -10.63 -11.26
C ARG A 56 -6.45 -10.55 -11.50
N VAL A 57 -5.62 -11.03 -10.56
CA VAL A 57 -4.16 -11.16 -10.72
C VAL A 57 -3.84 -12.22 -11.77
N ASN A 58 -4.53 -13.38 -11.74
CA ASN A 58 -4.36 -14.43 -12.74
C ASN A 58 -4.77 -13.96 -14.14
N ASP A 59 -5.91 -13.30 -14.25
CA ASP A 59 -6.41 -12.74 -15.52
C ASP A 59 -5.46 -11.67 -16.10
N ALA A 60 -4.72 -10.99 -15.24
CA ALA A 60 -3.71 -10.01 -15.65
C ALA A 60 -2.39 -10.63 -16.10
N GLY A 61 -2.19 -11.95 -15.95
CA GLY A 61 -0.99 -12.66 -16.39
C GLY A 61 0.01 -13.04 -15.28
N GLY A 62 -0.32 -12.76 -14.02
CA GLY A 62 0.45 -13.16 -12.85
C GLY A 62 -0.05 -14.46 -12.21
N GLN A 63 0.38 -14.70 -10.98
CA GLN A 63 -0.14 -15.77 -10.13
C GLN A 63 -0.65 -15.19 -8.82
N GLY A 64 -1.97 -15.18 -8.63
CA GLY A 64 -2.62 -14.71 -7.40
C GLY A 64 -2.78 -15.82 -6.37
N ILE A 65 -2.32 -15.60 -5.15
CA ILE A 65 -2.45 -16.54 -4.03
C ILE A 65 -3.21 -15.85 -2.89
N ALA A 66 -4.49 -16.21 -2.72
CA ALA A 66 -5.32 -15.67 -1.65
C ALA A 66 -5.01 -16.35 -0.31
N VAL A 67 -4.70 -15.56 0.71
CA VAL A 67 -4.46 -16.04 2.08
C VAL A 67 -5.29 -15.23 3.06
N GLU A 68 -6.17 -15.90 3.81
CA GLU A 68 -6.97 -15.24 4.84
C GLU A 68 -6.07 -14.89 6.03
N VAL A 69 -6.02 -13.59 6.37
CA VAL A 69 -5.21 -13.05 7.47
C VAL A 69 -5.92 -11.86 8.09
N ASP A 70 -6.11 -11.88 9.40
CA ASP A 70 -6.36 -10.68 10.18
C ASP A 70 -5.02 -10.05 10.60
N HIS A 71 -4.73 -8.87 10.08
CA HIS A 71 -3.47 -8.18 10.34
C HIS A 71 -3.38 -7.57 11.76
N SER A 72 -4.42 -7.70 12.59
CA SER A 72 -4.35 -7.43 14.03
C SER A 72 -3.88 -8.64 14.85
N ASP A 73 -3.81 -9.82 14.23
CA ASP A 73 -3.41 -11.09 14.85
C ASP A 73 -1.99 -11.46 14.39
N ASP A 74 -1.01 -11.30 15.30
CA ASP A 74 0.40 -11.55 15.00
C ASP A 74 0.71 -13.02 14.67
N ASP A 75 -0.06 -13.97 15.22
CA ASP A 75 0.11 -15.40 14.94
C ASP A 75 -0.33 -15.74 13.50
N GLN A 76 -1.43 -15.15 13.02
CA GLN A 76 -1.84 -15.30 11.63
C GLN A 76 -0.83 -14.66 10.69
N VAL A 77 -0.30 -13.48 11.04
CA VAL A 77 0.76 -12.83 10.25
C VAL A 77 2.00 -13.73 10.21
N ARG A 78 2.45 -14.28 11.33
CA ARG A 78 3.58 -15.22 11.35
C ARG A 78 3.34 -16.42 10.45
N ALA A 79 2.19 -17.08 10.56
CA ALA A 79 1.83 -18.24 9.74
C ALA A 79 1.84 -17.93 8.23
N LEU A 80 1.42 -16.72 7.82
CA LEU A 80 1.54 -16.27 6.44
C LEU A 80 3.01 -16.31 5.97
N TYR A 81 3.95 -15.76 6.72
CA TYR A 81 5.36 -15.73 6.32
C TYR A 81 6.03 -17.10 6.38
N GLU A 82 5.62 -17.99 7.29
CA GLU A 82 6.03 -19.39 7.29
C GLU A 82 5.56 -20.11 6.02
N ARG A 83 4.35 -19.84 5.57
CA ARG A 83 3.81 -20.34 4.30
C ARG A 83 4.61 -19.83 3.10
N ILE A 84 4.84 -18.48 3.00
CA ILE A 84 5.66 -17.91 1.92
C ILE A 84 7.06 -18.53 1.91
N ARG A 85 7.66 -18.75 3.07
CA ARG A 85 8.95 -19.38 3.19
C ARG A 85 8.94 -20.82 2.64
N SER A 86 7.93 -21.61 2.98
CA SER A 86 7.85 -23.00 2.52
C SER A 86 7.54 -23.12 1.02
N GLU A 87 6.74 -22.19 0.46
CA GLU A 87 6.32 -22.24 -0.93
C GLU A 87 7.33 -21.58 -1.89
N GLN A 88 7.98 -20.48 -1.45
CA GLN A 88 8.81 -19.63 -2.32
C GLN A 88 10.26 -19.49 -1.85
N GLY A 89 10.52 -19.63 -0.54
CA GLY A 89 11.84 -19.44 0.07
C GLY A 89 12.32 -17.98 0.09
N ARG A 90 11.56 -17.04 -0.51
CA ARG A 90 11.94 -15.64 -0.69
C ARG A 90 10.73 -14.69 -0.73
N LEU A 91 11.01 -13.40 -0.55
CA LEU A 91 10.06 -12.32 -0.81
C LEU A 91 10.82 -11.13 -1.42
N ASP A 92 10.36 -10.62 -2.54
CA ASP A 92 11.01 -9.51 -3.27
C ASP A 92 10.37 -8.15 -2.98
N ILE A 93 9.04 -8.13 -2.92
CA ILE A 93 8.26 -6.91 -2.70
C ILE A 93 7.26 -7.17 -1.57
N LEU A 94 7.35 -6.36 -0.51
CA LEU A 94 6.30 -6.24 0.50
C LEU A 94 5.56 -4.91 0.31
N VAL A 95 4.24 -4.97 0.16
CA VAL A 95 3.39 -3.77 0.17
C VAL A 95 2.56 -3.76 1.46
N ASN A 96 2.97 -2.92 2.40
CA ASN A 96 2.23 -2.63 3.62
C ASN A 96 1.07 -1.69 3.29
N ASN A 97 -0.11 -2.27 3.02
CA ASN A 97 -1.30 -1.55 2.63
C ASN A 97 -2.50 -1.80 3.54
N ALA A 98 -2.48 -2.85 4.37
CA ALA A 98 -3.58 -3.13 5.31
C ALA A 98 -3.90 -1.89 6.16
N ALA A 99 -5.16 -1.48 6.16
CA ALA A 99 -5.65 -0.35 6.95
C ALA A 99 -7.14 -0.53 7.25
N ILE A 100 -7.56 0.01 8.38
CA ILE A 100 -8.99 0.19 8.72
C ILE A 100 -9.28 1.69 8.58
N ILE A 101 -10.31 2.01 7.79
CA ILE A 101 -10.86 3.38 7.71
C ILE A 101 -12.31 3.28 8.15
N ARG A 102 -12.62 3.81 9.31
CA ARG A 102 -13.95 3.83 9.90
C ARG A 102 -14.80 4.93 9.27
N ASP A 103 -16.10 4.67 9.12
CA ASP A 103 -17.04 5.66 8.56
C ASP A 103 -17.17 6.90 9.45
N GLU A 104 -17.02 6.73 10.76
CA GLU A 104 -17.04 7.79 11.75
C GLU A 104 -15.98 8.87 11.45
N MET A 105 -14.82 8.47 10.98
CA MET A 105 -13.72 9.40 10.60
C MET A 105 -14.05 10.26 9.38
N MET A 106 -15.04 9.86 8.56
CA MET A 106 -15.43 10.61 7.36
C MET A 106 -16.41 11.75 7.66
N GLY A 107 -16.83 11.89 8.93
CA GLY A 107 -17.75 12.90 9.43
C GLY A 107 -17.08 14.26 9.68
N ARG A 108 -17.88 15.17 10.29
CA ARG A 108 -17.40 16.46 10.80
C ARG A 108 -17.31 16.48 12.34
N THR A 109 -17.35 15.31 12.93
CA THR A 109 -17.30 15.12 14.39
C THR A 109 -15.92 15.52 14.88
N LYS A 110 -15.86 16.13 16.05
CA LYS A 110 -14.58 16.45 16.69
C LYS A 110 -13.96 15.19 17.25
N PHE A 111 -12.63 15.07 17.24
CA PHE A 111 -11.94 13.83 17.62
C PHE A 111 -12.28 13.35 19.05
N TRP A 112 -12.62 14.27 19.96
CA TRP A 112 -13.01 13.92 21.33
C TRP A 112 -14.47 13.44 21.46
N GLU A 113 -15.23 13.48 20.39
CA GLU A 113 -16.62 12.99 20.29
C GLU A 113 -16.68 11.69 19.46
N GLU A 114 -15.58 11.30 18.82
CA GLU A 114 -15.49 10.05 18.09
C GLU A 114 -15.35 8.84 19.02
N PRO A 115 -15.92 7.66 18.67
CA PRO A 115 -15.74 6.45 19.46
C PRO A 115 -14.28 5.98 19.41
N LEU A 116 -13.77 5.43 20.51
CA LEU A 116 -12.38 4.92 20.57
C LEU A 116 -12.09 3.78 19.57
N THR A 117 -13.10 3.18 18.97
CA THR A 117 -12.94 2.18 17.89
C THR A 117 -12.23 2.73 16.65
N VAL A 118 -12.17 4.08 16.48
CA VAL A 118 -11.35 4.68 15.41
C VAL A 118 -9.85 4.39 15.59
N LEU A 119 -9.40 4.04 16.80
CA LEU A 119 -8.01 3.69 17.08
C LEU A 119 -7.58 2.35 16.47
N ASP A 120 -8.52 1.51 16.01
CA ASP A 120 -8.20 0.29 15.23
C ASP A 120 -7.31 0.61 14.01
N THR A 121 -7.33 1.87 13.53
CA THR A 121 -6.43 2.35 12.47
C THR A 121 -4.95 2.31 12.87
N LEU A 122 -4.64 2.46 14.16
CA LEU A 122 -3.27 2.34 14.67
C LEU A 122 -2.83 0.88 14.66
N ASP A 123 -3.71 -0.03 15.03
CA ASP A 123 -3.42 -1.47 15.09
C ASP A 123 -3.27 -2.05 13.70
N VAL A 124 -4.22 -1.79 12.79
CA VAL A 124 -4.25 -2.32 11.42
C VAL A 124 -3.78 -1.28 10.38
N GLY A 125 -3.04 -0.33 10.67
CA GLY A 125 -2.50 0.63 9.71
C GLY A 125 -1.05 0.91 9.98
N LEU A 126 -0.70 1.00 11.26
CA LEU A 126 0.64 1.32 11.68
C LEU A 126 1.35 0.10 12.28
N ARG A 127 0.81 -0.44 13.40
CA ARG A 127 1.42 -1.57 14.09
C ARG A 127 1.55 -2.81 13.18
N SER A 128 0.50 -3.14 12.43
CA SER A 128 0.51 -4.29 11.52
C SER A 128 1.59 -4.19 10.44
N SER A 129 1.89 -2.97 9.96
CA SER A 129 2.95 -2.73 8.98
C SER A 129 4.33 -3.01 9.57
N TYR A 130 4.55 -2.66 10.85
CA TYR A 130 5.78 -3.01 11.55
C TYR A 130 5.93 -4.53 11.68
N VAL A 131 4.89 -5.22 12.18
CA VAL A 131 4.88 -6.68 12.38
C VAL A 131 5.11 -7.41 11.05
N ALA A 132 4.43 -7.01 10.00
CA ALA A 132 4.59 -7.59 8.67
C ALA A 132 6.03 -7.44 8.16
N THR A 133 6.65 -6.28 8.36
CA THR A 133 8.04 -6.05 7.93
C THR A 133 9.05 -6.85 8.73
N VAL A 134 8.84 -7.02 10.05
CA VAL A 134 9.69 -7.88 10.90
C VAL A 134 9.71 -9.32 10.38
N TYR A 135 8.54 -9.88 10.02
CA TYR A 135 8.49 -11.26 9.50
C TYR A 135 8.93 -11.36 8.03
N ALA A 136 8.85 -10.29 7.25
CA ALA A 136 9.36 -10.24 5.87
C ALA A 136 10.90 -10.24 5.81
N ALA A 137 11.55 -9.53 6.73
CA ALA A 137 13.00 -9.32 6.71
C ALA A 137 13.79 -10.63 6.51
N PRO A 138 13.57 -11.75 7.25
CA PRO A 138 14.31 -12.99 7.03
C PRO A 138 14.14 -13.62 5.64
N LEU A 139 13.09 -13.27 4.88
CA LEU A 139 12.85 -13.72 3.51
C LEU A 139 13.48 -12.80 2.47
N MET A 140 13.78 -11.56 2.85
CA MET A 140 14.33 -10.53 1.96
C MET A 140 15.84 -10.40 2.08
N LEU A 141 16.38 -10.43 3.32
CA LEU A 141 17.79 -10.20 3.62
C LEU A 141 18.77 -11.07 2.81
N PRO A 142 18.53 -12.39 2.62
CA PRO A 142 19.49 -13.26 1.92
C PRO A 142 19.66 -12.92 0.42
N GLN A 143 18.76 -12.11 -0.14
CA GLN A 143 18.74 -11.84 -1.58
C GLN A 143 19.60 -10.65 -1.97
N GLY A 144 19.97 -9.78 -1.02
CA GLY A 144 20.73 -8.55 -1.30
C GLY A 144 19.95 -7.53 -2.15
N ARG A 145 18.64 -7.71 -2.31
CA ARG A 145 17.72 -6.81 -3.03
C ARG A 145 16.30 -7.02 -2.54
N GLY A 146 15.55 -5.94 -2.42
CA GLY A 146 14.12 -5.98 -2.07
C GLY A 146 13.51 -4.60 -1.95
N LEU A 147 12.17 -4.55 -1.93
CA LEU A 147 11.42 -3.33 -1.71
C LEU A 147 10.32 -3.55 -0.65
N VAL A 148 10.37 -2.78 0.40
CA VAL A 148 9.26 -2.60 1.35
C VAL A 148 8.58 -1.27 1.03
N ALA A 149 7.41 -1.33 0.44
CA ALA A 149 6.58 -0.17 0.12
C ALA A 149 5.47 0.00 1.16
N PHE A 150 5.28 1.22 1.63
CA PHE A 150 4.21 1.56 2.56
C PHE A 150 3.18 2.45 1.86
N SER A 151 1.92 2.05 1.86
CA SER A 151 0.81 2.85 1.35
C SER A 151 0.45 3.96 2.33
N SER A 152 0.82 5.19 1.99
CA SER A 152 0.60 6.38 2.80
C SER A 152 -0.19 7.44 2.03
N SER A 153 -0.31 8.62 2.60
CA SER A 153 -1.00 9.75 1.97
C SER A 153 -0.54 11.08 2.56
N SER A 154 -0.86 12.18 1.89
CA SER A 154 -0.61 13.54 2.37
C SER A 154 -1.28 13.86 3.72
N GLY A 155 -2.24 13.05 4.18
CA GLY A 155 -2.79 13.14 5.54
C GLY A 155 -1.75 13.03 6.66
N ALA A 156 -0.52 12.62 6.35
CA ALA A 156 0.62 12.64 7.24
C ALA A 156 1.06 14.07 7.65
N VAL A 157 0.77 15.08 6.84
CA VAL A 157 1.27 16.46 7.02
C VAL A 157 0.18 17.53 7.05
N HIS A 158 -1.06 17.21 6.70
CA HIS A 158 -2.20 18.12 6.80
C HIS A 158 -3.39 17.43 7.44
N TYR A 159 -4.36 18.21 7.88
CA TYR A 159 -5.57 17.66 8.50
C TYR A 159 -6.45 16.96 7.46
N ALA A 160 -6.45 15.63 7.48
CA ALA A 160 -7.35 14.78 6.69
C ALA A 160 -7.98 13.74 7.61
N PHE A 161 -9.30 13.70 7.68
CA PHE A 161 -10.08 12.71 8.44
C PHE A 161 -9.73 12.58 9.94
N GLY A 162 -9.12 13.60 10.53
CA GLY A 162 -8.82 13.63 11.96
C GLY A 162 -7.50 12.96 12.37
N PRO A 163 -7.17 13.04 13.69
CA PRO A 163 -5.91 12.52 14.24
C PRO A 163 -5.74 11.00 14.06
N ALA A 164 -6.83 10.23 14.20
CA ALA A 164 -6.79 8.78 14.05
C ALA A 164 -6.38 8.32 12.64
N TYR A 165 -6.54 9.19 11.62
CA TYR A 165 -6.03 8.95 10.27
C TYR A 165 -4.61 9.49 10.07
N GLY A 166 -4.36 10.74 10.53
CA GLY A 166 -3.08 11.41 10.28
C GLY A 166 -1.90 10.75 11.00
N VAL A 167 -2.10 10.32 12.25
CA VAL A 167 -1.04 9.68 13.06
C VAL A 167 -0.48 8.42 12.40
N PRO A 168 -1.27 7.42 11.98
CA PRO A 168 -0.72 6.25 11.31
C PRO A 168 -0.04 6.60 9.98
N LYS A 169 -0.50 7.61 9.22
CA LYS A 169 0.17 8.04 7.99
C LYS A 169 1.53 8.68 8.26
N ALA A 170 1.61 9.60 9.22
CA ALA A 170 2.89 10.18 9.65
C ALA A 170 3.84 9.12 10.25
N GLY A 171 3.29 8.20 11.05
CA GLY A 171 4.04 7.08 11.62
C GLY A 171 4.57 6.12 10.53
N THR A 172 3.81 5.88 9.48
CA THR A 172 4.22 5.06 8.33
C THR A 172 5.38 5.72 7.57
N ASP A 173 5.32 7.04 7.33
CA ASP A 173 6.39 7.79 6.68
C ASP A 173 7.69 7.72 7.52
N LYS A 174 7.58 7.87 8.84
CA LYS A 174 8.71 7.74 9.76
C LYS A 174 9.26 6.31 9.80
N MET A 175 8.38 5.31 9.81
CA MET A 175 8.75 3.90 9.81
C MET A 175 9.57 3.53 8.57
N ALA A 176 9.18 4.01 7.39
CA ALA A 176 9.94 3.80 6.15
C ALA A 176 11.36 4.36 6.27
N ALA A 177 11.52 5.57 6.84
CA ALA A 177 12.83 6.20 7.01
C ALA A 177 13.73 5.41 7.97
N ASP A 178 13.19 4.95 9.11
CA ASP A 178 13.99 4.24 10.11
C ASP A 178 14.34 2.82 9.64
N MET A 179 13.41 2.09 9.06
CA MET A 179 13.67 0.74 8.52
C MET A 179 14.65 0.76 7.35
N ALA A 180 14.63 1.81 6.52
CA ALA A 180 15.60 1.98 5.45
C ALA A 180 17.04 2.06 5.97
N PHE A 181 17.24 2.63 7.16
CA PHE A 181 18.56 2.68 7.77
C PHE A 181 19.09 1.27 8.08
N ASP A 182 18.27 0.43 8.70
CA ASP A 182 18.67 -0.95 9.05
C ASP A 182 18.77 -1.86 7.81
N PHE A 183 17.98 -1.61 6.77
CA PHE A 183 17.98 -2.41 5.54
C PHE A 183 19.09 -2.03 4.54
N ARG A 184 19.72 -0.89 4.70
CA ARG A 184 20.65 -0.32 3.71
C ARG A 184 21.80 -1.27 3.35
N GLU A 185 22.44 -1.86 4.33
CA GLU A 185 23.59 -2.77 4.12
C GLU A 185 23.19 -4.09 3.43
N PHE A 186 21.89 -4.41 3.39
CA PHE A 186 21.34 -5.59 2.74
C PHE A 186 20.73 -5.31 1.35
N GLY A 187 20.87 -4.08 0.84
CA GLY A 187 20.33 -3.72 -0.47
C GLY A 187 18.80 -3.72 -0.55
N ILE A 188 18.10 -3.61 0.58
CA ILE A 188 16.65 -3.54 0.65
C ILE A 188 16.23 -2.10 0.84
N ALA A 189 15.35 -1.61 -0.03
CA ALA A 189 14.75 -0.29 0.10
C ALA A 189 13.47 -0.34 0.93
N ALA A 190 13.25 0.66 1.78
CA ALA A 190 11.98 0.93 2.45
C ALA A 190 11.50 2.32 2.05
N VAL A 191 10.31 2.42 1.44
CA VAL A 191 9.80 3.66 0.83
C VAL A 191 8.34 3.86 1.21
N SER A 192 8.00 5.06 1.70
CA SER A 192 6.60 5.46 1.89
C SER A 192 6.09 6.13 0.62
N ILE A 193 4.93 5.71 0.13
CA ILE A 193 4.32 6.20 -1.11
C ILE A 193 3.00 6.89 -0.78
N TRP A 194 2.94 8.20 -0.99
CA TRP A 194 1.70 8.94 -0.94
C TRP A 194 0.89 8.69 -2.21
N MET A 195 -0.24 8.03 -2.02
CA MET A 195 -1.24 7.86 -3.05
C MET A 195 -2.14 9.09 -3.13
N GLY A 196 -2.67 9.37 -4.31
CA GLY A 196 -3.74 10.34 -4.52
C GLY A 196 -5.10 9.86 -4.01
N SER A 197 -6.16 10.61 -4.33
CA SER A 197 -7.53 10.12 -4.17
C SER A 197 -7.76 8.96 -5.12
N LEU A 198 -8.22 7.82 -4.61
CA LEU A 198 -8.34 6.59 -5.39
C LEU A 198 -9.75 6.42 -5.95
N LEU A 199 -9.86 6.11 -7.23
CA LEU A 199 -11.10 5.71 -7.91
C LEU A 199 -11.48 4.26 -7.58
N THR A 200 -11.66 3.98 -6.29
CA THR A 200 -12.15 2.67 -5.84
C THR A 200 -13.62 2.48 -6.24
N ASP A 201 -14.10 1.23 -6.24
CA ASP A 201 -15.52 0.94 -6.51
C ASP A 201 -16.47 1.70 -5.58
N ARG A 202 -16.07 1.91 -4.31
CA ARG A 202 -16.82 2.74 -3.36
C ARG A 202 -16.90 4.20 -3.83
N VAL A 203 -15.77 4.78 -4.23
CA VAL A 203 -15.72 6.17 -4.71
C VAL A 203 -16.49 6.32 -6.02
N ARG A 204 -16.34 5.38 -6.96
CA ARG A 204 -17.12 5.38 -8.21
C ARG A 204 -18.63 5.36 -7.94
N LYS A 205 -19.10 4.54 -6.99
CA LYS A 205 -20.53 4.51 -6.58
C LYS A 205 -20.99 5.84 -5.95
N ILE A 206 -20.16 6.46 -5.10
CA ILE A 206 -20.46 7.76 -4.48
C ILE A 206 -20.56 8.85 -5.53
N VAL A 207 -19.64 8.91 -6.48
CA VAL A 207 -19.65 9.87 -7.58
C VAL A 207 -20.86 9.65 -8.49
N ALA A 208 -21.17 8.41 -8.84
CA ALA A 208 -22.33 8.08 -9.68
C ALA A 208 -23.66 8.47 -9.00
N ALA A 209 -23.77 8.34 -7.69
CA ALA A 209 -24.96 8.71 -6.93
C ALA A 209 -25.14 10.25 -6.80
N ASN A 210 -24.05 11.04 -6.87
CA ASN A 210 -24.08 12.48 -6.69
C ASN A 210 -23.04 13.16 -7.61
N PRO A 211 -23.24 13.13 -8.95
CA PRO A 211 -22.25 13.58 -9.92
C PRO A 211 -21.97 15.09 -9.83
N ASP A 212 -22.99 15.90 -9.54
CA ASP A 212 -22.86 17.36 -9.41
C ASP A 212 -21.94 17.73 -8.24
N LYS A 213 -21.97 16.98 -7.15
CA LYS A 213 -21.19 17.24 -5.95
C LYS A 213 -19.79 16.64 -6.03
N PHE A 214 -19.65 15.43 -6.55
CA PHE A 214 -18.43 14.63 -6.47
C PHE A 214 -17.76 14.36 -7.82
N GLY A 215 -18.38 14.77 -8.95
CA GLY A 215 -17.84 14.53 -10.30
C GLY A 215 -16.45 15.12 -10.54
N HIS A 216 -16.08 16.17 -9.79
CA HIS A 216 -14.74 16.76 -9.84
C HIS A 216 -13.64 15.76 -9.43
N ILE A 217 -13.95 14.80 -8.55
CA ILE A 217 -13.00 13.77 -8.10
C ILE A 217 -12.47 12.95 -9.29
N LEU A 218 -13.32 12.69 -10.30
CA LEU A 218 -12.91 11.93 -11.49
C LEU A 218 -11.77 12.58 -12.28
N LYS A 219 -11.58 13.89 -12.13
CA LYS A 219 -10.55 14.65 -12.86
C LYS A 219 -9.17 14.53 -12.22
N THR A 220 -9.12 14.32 -10.91
CA THR A 220 -7.87 14.36 -10.12
C THR A 220 -7.52 13.03 -9.47
N ALA A 221 -8.50 12.13 -9.33
CA ALA A 221 -8.25 10.82 -8.71
C ALA A 221 -7.52 9.88 -9.67
N GLU A 222 -6.71 9.02 -9.10
CA GLU A 222 -5.96 7.95 -9.77
C GLU A 222 -6.64 6.59 -9.58
N THR A 223 -6.35 5.64 -10.48
CA THR A 223 -6.79 4.27 -10.25
C THR A 223 -5.95 3.59 -9.18
N PRO A 224 -6.50 2.61 -8.46
CA PRO A 224 -5.71 1.82 -7.52
C PRO A 224 -4.51 1.09 -8.15
N GLU A 225 -4.56 0.81 -9.44
CA GLU A 225 -3.52 0.15 -10.22
C GLU A 225 -2.28 1.04 -10.43
N LEU A 226 -2.44 2.35 -10.53
CA LEU A 226 -1.33 3.28 -10.78
C LEU A 226 -0.20 3.08 -9.76
N THR A 227 -0.53 3.04 -8.48
CA THR A 227 0.46 2.81 -7.41
C THR A 227 1.17 1.46 -7.58
N GLY A 228 0.49 0.41 -8.03
CA GLY A 228 1.10 -0.90 -8.28
C GLY A 228 2.10 -0.86 -9.44
N HIS A 229 1.80 -0.14 -10.52
CA HIS A 229 2.74 0.08 -11.62
C HIS A 229 3.96 0.90 -11.18
N VAL A 230 3.74 1.91 -10.34
CA VAL A 230 4.82 2.71 -9.74
C VAL A 230 5.72 1.85 -8.85
N ILE A 231 5.15 0.98 -8.00
CA ILE A 231 5.91 0.05 -7.15
C ILE A 231 6.76 -0.89 -8.00
N TRP A 232 6.20 -1.44 -9.09
CA TRP A 232 6.94 -2.28 -10.02
C TRP A 232 8.10 -1.54 -10.70
N ALA A 233 7.86 -0.35 -11.22
CA ALA A 233 8.90 0.47 -11.83
C ALA A 233 10.00 0.83 -10.83
N LEU A 234 9.61 1.21 -9.60
CA LEU A 234 10.53 1.52 -8.52
C LEU A 234 11.40 0.32 -8.13
N TYR A 235 10.80 -0.88 -7.99
CA TYR A 235 11.55 -2.11 -7.70
C TYR A 235 12.58 -2.41 -8.79
N ASN A 236 12.29 -2.11 -10.05
CA ASN A 236 13.19 -2.35 -11.18
C ASN A 236 14.15 -1.17 -11.48
N ASP A 237 14.01 -0.04 -10.80
CA ASP A 237 14.92 1.09 -10.94
C ASP A 237 16.32 0.71 -10.42
N PRO A 238 17.40 0.81 -11.23
CA PRO A 238 18.75 0.61 -10.73
C PRO A 238 19.14 1.58 -9.61
N GLU A 239 18.49 2.75 -9.54
CA GLU A 239 18.68 3.75 -8.50
C GLU A 239 17.68 3.59 -7.31
N LEU A 240 17.05 2.41 -7.16
CA LEU A 240 16.09 2.15 -6.08
C LEU A 240 16.58 2.60 -4.71
N MET A 241 17.84 2.33 -4.38
CA MET A 241 18.42 2.68 -3.07
C MET A 241 18.54 4.19 -2.84
N SER A 242 18.50 5.01 -3.88
CA SER A 242 18.57 6.48 -3.77
C SER A 242 17.30 7.09 -3.15
N VAL A 243 16.18 6.38 -3.24
CA VAL A 243 14.88 6.80 -2.66
C VAL A 243 14.53 6.05 -1.37
N SER A 244 15.38 5.12 -0.93
CA SER A 244 15.17 4.39 0.32
C SER A 244 15.20 5.34 1.52
N GLY A 245 14.22 5.23 2.39
CA GLY A 245 14.00 6.11 3.54
C GLY A 245 13.22 7.38 3.22
N HIS A 246 12.83 7.59 1.97
CA HIS A 246 12.04 8.76 1.60
C HIS A 246 10.54 8.46 1.57
N THR A 247 9.78 9.53 1.78
CA THR A 247 8.38 9.60 1.42
C THR A 247 8.29 10.22 0.02
N VAL A 248 7.70 9.50 -0.92
CA VAL A 248 7.56 9.89 -2.33
C VAL A 248 6.09 10.04 -2.69
N ILE A 249 5.79 10.83 -3.72
CA ILE A 249 4.42 11.00 -4.22
C ILE A 249 4.25 10.10 -5.46
N GLY A 250 3.26 9.19 -5.42
CA GLY A 250 3.04 8.22 -6.49
C GLY A 250 2.85 8.85 -7.87
N ALA A 251 2.07 9.94 -7.96
CA ALA A 251 1.87 10.69 -9.21
C ALA A 251 3.18 11.29 -9.77
N GLU A 252 4.12 11.74 -8.92
CA GLU A 252 5.42 12.25 -9.35
C GLU A 252 6.32 11.12 -9.86
N LEU A 253 6.31 9.96 -9.19
CA LEU A 253 7.02 8.79 -9.68
C LEU A 253 6.44 8.26 -10.99
N ALA A 254 5.11 8.32 -11.16
CA ALA A 254 4.46 7.95 -12.42
C ALA A 254 4.98 8.81 -13.58
N VAL A 255 5.13 10.13 -13.38
CA VAL A 255 5.77 11.03 -14.35
C VAL A 255 7.22 10.62 -14.61
N LYS A 256 8.02 10.39 -13.56
CA LYS A 256 9.43 9.98 -13.67
C LYS A 256 9.60 8.73 -14.52
N TYR A 257 8.70 7.75 -14.36
CA TYR A 257 8.79 6.47 -15.06
C TYR A 257 7.97 6.42 -16.36
N GLY A 258 7.31 7.51 -16.77
CA GLY A 258 6.47 7.56 -17.97
C GLY A 258 5.21 6.67 -17.88
N ILE A 259 4.71 6.46 -16.66
CA ILE A 259 3.52 5.66 -16.39
C ILE A 259 2.29 6.55 -16.49
N LEU A 260 1.36 6.17 -17.33
CA LEU A 260 0.05 6.81 -17.45
C LEU A 260 -1.02 5.95 -16.77
N ASP A 261 -1.98 6.61 -16.16
CA ASP A 261 -3.15 5.98 -15.58
C ASP A 261 -4.19 5.59 -16.66
N GLU A 262 -5.24 4.90 -16.26
CA GLU A 262 -6.34 4.48 -17.14
C GLU A 262 -6.77 5.61 -18.08
N GLY A 263 -6.93 5.29 -19.37
CA GLY A 263 -7.30 6.27 -20.41
C GLY A 263 -6.18 7.25 -20.78
N GLY A 264 -4.92 6.95 -20.46
CA GLY A 264 -3.77 7.81 -20.79
C GLY A 264 -3.66 9.06 -19.93
N ARG A 265 -4.27 9.05 -18.74
CA ARG A 265 -4.30 10.21 -17.84
C ARG A 265 -3.01 10.31 -17.02
N GLN A 266 -2.66 11.55 -16.67
CA GLN A 266 -1.63 11.83 -15.68
C GLN A 266 -2.30 12.48 -14.45
N PRO A 267 -2.51 11.75 -13.36
CA PRO A 267 -3.04 12.32 -12.13
C PRO A 267 -2.11 13.41 -11.59
N PRO A 268 -2.67 14.51 -11.04
CA PRO A 268 -1.85 15.59 -10.50
C PRO A 268 -1.18 15.18 -9.18
N SER A 269 -0.01 15.76 -8.91
CA SER A 269 0.63 15.64 -7.60
C SER A 269 -0.16 16.35 -6.51
N TYR A 270 -0.24 15.76 -5.32
CA TYR A 270 -0.79 16.45 -4.16
C TYR A 270 0.03 17.64 -3.69
N ARG A 271 1.32 17.66 -4.03
CA ARG A 271 2.15 18.84 -3.85
C ARG A 271 1.53 20.07 -4.54
N ASP A 272 1.11 19.88 -5.80
CA ASP A 272 0.54 20.96 -6.60
C ASP A 272 -0.90 21.26 -6.22
N LEU A 273 -1.69 20.22 -5.84
CA LEU A 273 -3.10 20.38 -5.52
C LEU A 273 -3.36 21.06 -4.18
N PHE A 274 -2.54 20.81 -3.17
CA PHE A 274 -2.78 21.22 -1.78
C PHE A 274 -1.62 22.00 -1.15
N ASP A 275 -0.54 22.26 -1.89
CA ASP A 275 0.69 22.88 -1.36
C ASP A 275 1.23 22.11 -0.13
N VAL A 276 1.29 20.79 -0.25
CA VAL A 276 1.76 19.90 0.82
C VAL A 276 3.02 19.15 0.40
N HIS A 277 3.93 18.99 1.33
CA HIS A 277 5.22 18.35 1.08
C HIS A 277 5.49 17.25 2.09
N PRO A 278 6.05 16.09 1.68
CA PRO A 278 6.56 15.12 2.63
C PRO A 278 7.57 15.76 3.59
N HIS A 279 7.49 15.40 4.87
CA HIS A 279 8.48 15.87 5.84
C HIS A 279 9.85 15.29 5.53
N HIS A 280 10.87 16.16 5.57
CA HIS A 280 12.25 15.69 5.51
C HIS A 280 12.61 14.92 6.78
N GLN A 281 13.09 13.70 6.62
CA GLN A 281 13.58 12.88 7.73
C GLN A 281 15.08 13.13 7.90
N SER A 282 15.50 13.37 9.15
CA SER A 282 16.92 13.54 9.46
C SER A 282 17.69 12.23 9.22
N THR A 283 18.89 12.33 8.67
CA THR A 283 19.83 11.20 8.53
C THR A 283 20.70 10.99 9.77
N HIS A 284 20.50 11.82 10.83
CA HIS A 284 21.24 11.69 12.07
C HIS A 284 20.82 10.44 12.83
N VAL A 285 21.80 9.61 13.21
CA VAL A 285 21.59 8.34 13.92
C VAL A 285 22.21 8.41 15.30
N MET A 286 21.44 8.06 16.34
CA MET A 286 21.92 7.85 17.69
C MET A 286 21.80 6.36 18.02
N ARG A 287 22.91 5.67 18.22
CA ARG A 287 23.01 4.28 18.70
C ARG A 287 23.99 4.19 19.86
#